data_cf37d0b4b4242d4d3944051384718b17
#
_entry.id   cf37d0b4b4242d4d3944051384718b17
#
_cell.length_a   1.000
_cell.length_b   1.000
_cell.length_c   1.000
_cell.angle_alpha   90.00
_cell.angle_beta   90.00
_cell.angle_gamma   90.00
#
_symmetry.space_group_name_H-M   'P 1'
#
loop_
_entity.id
_entity.type
_entity.pdbx_description
1 polymer ?
#
loop_
_entity_poly.entity_id
_entity_poly.type
_entity_poly.pdbx_seq_one_letter_code
_entity_poly.pdbx_strand_id
1 'polypeptide(L)'
;GQGLAGLGRTHVLHGVVGHQALTAQPAIEAAPAGQHQGDATPAAPASPVAPDLPPPPASPEPQAKPQPAERQGWMARLKAGLRKTGSSITNVFTGTKIDDALYEELEDALLMADTGVKATEALLHDLKRRVKEAKATDPAAVKALLAGGLADLLQPLEKSIVIGAHQPTVIMVAGVNGAGKTTSIGKLTKYLADHDQQVLLAAADTFRAAAREQLGVWATRNTVEIVSQEGGDPAAVSFDAVTAGKARGKDVVLVDTAGRLPTQLHLMQELQKIKRVITKADGSAPHEVLLVIDGNTGQNALHQVKAFDEALGLTGLIVTKLDGTAKGGVLAAIAQEKPIPVYFIGVGEQVQDLQTFNAREFAQALLG
;
A
#
# COMPACT_ATOMS: atom_id res chain seq x y z
N GLY A 1 -28.68 29.17 13.77
CA GLY A 1 -28.70 28.04 12.91
C GLY A 1 -28.09 28.33 11.57
N GLN A 2 -27.05 27.71 11.21
CA GLN A 2 -26.70 27.33 9.83
C GLN A 2 -25.52 26.36 9.96
N GLY A 3 -25.83 25.07 9.86
CA GLY A 3 -24.84 24.03 9.80
C GLY A 3 -24.24 24.00 8.39
N LEU A 4 -22.93 24.22 8.30
CA LEU A 4 -22.16 23.90 7.13
C LEU A 4 -21.87 22.40 7.17
N ALA A 5 -22.57 21.62 6.35
CA ALA A 5 -22.22 20.25 6.05
C ALA A 5 -20.91 20.27 5.24
N GLY A 6 -19.83 19.83 5.88
CA GLY A 6 -18.54 19.65 5.21
C GLY A 6 -18.65 18.50 4.20
N LEU A 7 -18.47 18.81 2.93
CA LEU A 7 -18.30 17.80 1.88
C LEU A 7 -16.99 17.05 2.12
N GLY A 8 -17.08 15.81 2.56
CA GLY A 8 -15.94 14.93 2.75
C GLY A 8 -15.21 14.71 1.42
N ARG A 9 -13.95 15.07 1.35
CA ARG A 9 -13.07 14.76 0.22
C ARG A 9 -12.48 13.38 0.43
N THR A 10 -12.74 12.46 -0.49
CA THR A 10 -12.11 11.13 -0.48
C THR A 10 -10.78 11.20 -1.20
N HIS A 11 -9.69 10.82 -0.54
CA HIS A 11 -8.34 10.82 -1.10
C HIS A 11 -7.78 9.40 -1.15
N VAL A 12 -7.23 9.03 -2.30
CA VAL A 12 -6.43 7.80 -2.46
C VAL A 12 -4.96 8.18 -2.36
N LEU A 13 -4.28 7.65 -1.36
CA LEU A 13 -2.87 7.91 -1.15
C LEU A 13 -2.01 7.01 -2.03
N HIS A 14 -1.83 7.44 -3.27
CA HIS A 14 -0.84 6.91 -4.20
C HIS A 14 -0.27 8.09 -5.00
N GLY A 15 0.43 9.00 -4.33
CA GLY A 15 0.46 10.31 -4.91
C GLY A 15 -0.99 10.74 -5.11
N VAL A 16 -1.66 11.13 -4.12
CA VAL A 16 -3.03 11.61 -3.96
C VAL A 16 -3.83 11.76 -5.27
N VAL A 17 -4.68 10.79 -5.59
CA VAL A 17 -5.72 10.98 -6.60
C VAL A 17 -6.99 11.40 -5.86
N GLY A 18 -7.35 12.66 -5.98
CA GLY A 18 -8.62 13.17 -5.46
C GLY A 18 -9.78 12.70 -6.35
N HIS A 19 -10.68 11.91 -5.81
CA HIS A 19 -11.97 11.65 -6.43
C HIS A 19 -12.96 12.72 -5.94
N GLN A 20 -13.35 13.62 -6.84
CA GLN A 20 -14.53 14.43 -6.61
C GLN A 20 -15.76 13.53 -6.75
N ALA A 21 -16.54 13.40 -5.69
CA ALA A 21 -17.83 12.73 -5.75
C ALA A 21 -18.75 13.48 -6.72
N LEU A 22 -19.16 12.81 -7.78
CA LEU A 22 -20.24 13.28 -8.66
C LEU A 22 -21.54 13.26 -7.84
N THR A 23 -22.03 14.44 -7.47
CA THR A 23 -23.35 14.60 -6.88
C THR A 23 -24.41 14.24 -7.91
N ALA A 24 -25.15 13.17 -7.65
CA ALA A 24 -26.36 12.83 -8.38
C ALA A 24 -27.39 13.95 -8.21
N GLN A 25 -27.87 14.51 -9.31
CA GLN A 25 -29.04 15.39 -9.31
C GLN A 25 -30.30 14.59 -8.99
N PRO A 26 -31.23 15.11 -8.18
CA PRO A 26 -32.50 14.46 -7.94
C PRO A 26 -33.39 14.56 -9.19
N ALA A 27 -34.03 13.44 -9.52
CA ALA A 27 -35.04 13.33 -10.55
C ALA A 27 -36.25 14.21 -10.21
N ILE A 28 -36.66 15.03 -11.17
CA ILE A 28 -37.87 15.81 -11.12
C ILE A 28 -39.03 14.90 -11.59
N GLU A 29 -40.00 14.76 -10.74
CA GLU A 29 -41.25 14.03 -10.89
C GLU A 29 -42.12 14.67 -11.97
N ALA A 30 -42.63 13.86 -12.87
CA ALA A 30 -43.55 14.26 -13.94
C ALA A 30 -44.99 14.15 -13.46
N ALA A 31 -45.83 15.12 -13.71
CA ALA A 31 -47.27 15.07 -13.61
C ALA A 31 -47.93 15.46 -14.95
N PRO A 32 -49.24 15.11 -15.19
CA PRO A 32 -49.65 14.48 -16.43
C PRO A 32 -50.40 15.37 -17.43
N ALA A 33 -50.44 14.83 -18.62
CA ALA A 33 -51.33 14.99 -19.77
C ALA A 33 -52.43 16.06 -19.83
N GLY A 34 -52.39 16.84 -20.91
CA GLY A 34 -53.53 17.51 -21.50
C GLY A 34 -53.47 17.44 -23.00
N GLN A 35 -54.45 16.82 -23.64
CA GLN A 35 -54.68 16.68 -25.07
C GLN A 35 -55.04 18.02 -25.72
N HIS A 36 -54.60 18.30 -26.94
CA HIS A 36 -55.42 18.81 -28.03
C HIS A 36 -54.78 18.62 -29.41
N GLN A 37 -55.67 18.24 -30.31
CA GLN A 37 -55.54 17.98 -31.72
C GLN A 37 -55.24 19.24 -32.57
N GLY A 38 -54.64 19.02 -33.75
CA GLY A 38 -54.94 19.89 -34.91
C GLY A 38 -53.78 20.16 -35.85
N ASP A 39 -53.68 19.36 -36.82
CA ASP A 39 -53.56 19.64 -38.27
C ASP A 39 -52.44 20.51 -38.89
N ALA A 40 -51.99 19.99 -40.01
CA ALA A 40 -51.38 20.67 -41.19
C ALA A 40 -49.86 20.76 -41.30
N THR A 41 -49.34 19.82 -42.11
CA THR A 41 -48.03 19.90 -42.83
C THR A 41 -48.03 21.08 -43.83
N PRO A 42 -46.91 21.77 -43.93
CA PRO A 42 -46.27 21.88 -45.26
C PRO A 42 -44.75 21.73 -45.25
N ALA A 43 -44.29 21.31 -46.42
CA ALA A 43 -42.98 20.91 -46.92
C ALA A 43 -41.76 21.70 -46.38
N ALA A 44 -40.68 20.92 -46.14
CA ALA A 44 -39.37 21.38 -45.84
C ALA A 44 -38.61 21.93 -47.07
N PRO A 45 -37.86 23.01 -46.92
CA PRO A 45 -36.83 23.38 -47.88
C PRO A 45 -35.48 22.67 -47.53
N ALA A 46 -34.73 22.33 -48.54
CA ALA A 46 -33.45 21.65 -48.52
C ALA A 46 -32.41 22.37 -47.67
N SER A 47 -31.72 21.58 -46.80
CA SER A 47 -30.56 22.02 -46.02
C SER A 47 -29.33 22.23 -46.91
N PRO A 48 -28.55 23.29 -46.71
CA PRO A 48 -27.26 23.46 -47.39
C PRO A 48 -26.23 22.47 -46.84
N VAL A 49 -25.47 21.88 -47.76
CA VAL A 49 -24.31 21.02 -47.48
C VAL A 49 -23.27 21.81 -46.68
N ALA A 50 -22.96 21.37 -45.48
CA ALA A 50 -21.87 21.90 -44.66
C ALA A 50 -20.50 21.55 -45.28
N PRO A 51 -19.52 22.45 -45.28
CA PRO A 51 -18.18 22.16 -45.76
C PRO A 51 -17.48 21.17 -44.82
N ASP A 52 -16.77 20.21 -45.43
CA ASP A 52 -15.91 19.24 -44.76
C ASP A 52 -14.91 19.95 -43.83
N LEU A 53 -15.10 19.78 -42.53
CA LEU A 53 -14.12 20.20 -41.52
C LEU A 53 -13.01 19.14 -41.45
N PRO A 54 -11.73 19.53 -41.42
CA PRO A 54 -10.64 18.58 -41.24
C PRO A 54 -10.80 17.85 -39.90
N PRO A 55 -10.36 16.58 -39.82
CA PRO A 55 -10.47 15.80 -38.57
C PRO A 55 -9.74 16.54 -37.44
N PRO A 56 -10.28 16.49 -36.21
CA PRO A 56 -9.63 17.11 -35.07
C PRO A 56 -8.21 16.51 -34.87
N PRO A 57 -7.23 17.34 -34.49
CA PRO A 57 -5.88 16.84 -34.23
C PRO A 57 -5.93 15.76 -33.19
N ALA A 58 -5.19 14.66 -33.42
CA ALA A 58 -5.07 13.55 -32.50
C ALA A 58 -4.71 14.08 -31.10
N SER A 59 -5.50 13.68 -30.11
CA SER A 59 -5.21 14.02 -28.72
C SER A 59 -3.79 13.61 -28.40
N PRO A 60 -2.96 14.46 -27.80
CA PRO A 60 -1.60 14.09 -27.41
C PRO A 60 -1.69 12.89 -26.47
N GLU A 61 -0.90 11.84 -26.76
CA GLU A 61 -0.69 10.73 -25.86
C GLU A 61 -0.31 11.27 -24.47
N PRO A 62 -0.81 10.67 -23.37
CA PRO A 62 -0.47 11.12 -22.04
C PRO A 62 1.04 11.02 -21.87
N GLN A 63 1.74 12.13 -21.94
CA GLN A 63 3.14 12.20 -21.57
C GLN A 63 3.25 11.77 -20.11
N ALA A 64 4.03 10.73 -19.84
CA ALA A 64 4.34 10.27 -18.50
C ALA A 64 4.82 11.49 -17.68
N LYS A 65 4.07 11.85 -16.63
CA LYS A 65 4.45 12.95 -15.74
C LYS A 65 5.85 12.63 -15.19
N PRO A 66 6.81 13.57 -15.23
CA PRO A 66 8.12 13.36 -14.65
C PRO A 66 7.95 12.96 -13.20
N GLN A 67 8.56 11.83 -12.81
CA GLN A 67 8.53 11.38 -11.42
C GLN A 67 9.22 12.44 -10.55
N PRO A 68 8.66 12.81 -9.39
CA PRO A 68 9.31 13.73 -8.47
C PRO A 68 10.75 13.28 -8.19
N ALA A 69 11.68 14.22 -8.07
CA ALA A 69 13.11 13.91 -7.81
C ALA A 69 13.30 13.03 -6.55
N GLU A 70 12.43 13.17 -5.57
CA GLU A 70 12.39 12.33 -4.37
C GLU A 70 12.11 10.85 -4.68
N ARG A 71 11.18 10.55 -5.60
CA ARG A 71 10.86 9.17 -6.01
C ARG A 71 12.05 8.54 -6.74
N GLN A 72 12.76 9.28 -7.58
CA GLN A 72 13.97 8.80 -8.27
C GLN A 72 15.09 8.48 -7.27
N GLY A 73 15.33 9.36 -6.30
CA GLY A 73 16.31 9.15 -5.24
C GLY A 73 15.96 7.92 -4.38
N TRP A 74 14.69 7.74 -4.08
CA TRP A 74 14.19 6.57 -3.35
C TRP A 74 14.38 5.27 -4.16
N MET A 75 14.08 5.27 -5.47
CA MET A 75 14.29 4.12 -6.36
C MET A 75 15.77 3.71 -6.41
N ALA A 76 16.69 4.67 -6.43
CA ALA A 76 18.11 4.39 -6.38
C ALA A 76 18.52 3.69 -5.06
N ARG A 77 17.94 4.13 -3.92
CA ARG A 77 18.15 3.50 -2.61
C ARG A 77 17.53 2.10 -2.55
N LEU A 78 16.32 1.90 -3.08
CA LEU A 78 15.69 0.58 -3.18
C LEU A 78 16.55 -0.39 -3.98
N LYS A 79 17.03 0.02 -5.17
CA LYS A 79 17.93 -0.78 -6.00
C LYS A 79 19.25 -1.10 -5.27
N ALA A 80 19.84 -0.13 -4.60
CA ALA A 80 21.05 -0.34 -3.80
C ALA A 80 20.80 -1.30 -2.63
N GLY A 81 19.64 -1.18 -1.96
CA GLY A 81 19.23 -2.03 -0.86
C GLY A 81 19.00 -3.48 -1.26
N LEU A 82 18.36 -3.69 -2.40
CA LEU A 82 18.07 -5.03 -2.94
C LEU A 82 19.26 -5.66 -3.71
N ARG A 83 20.37 -4.94 -3.86
CA ARG A 83 21.51 -5.43 -4.65
C ARG A 83 22.05 -6.79 -4.20
N LYS A 84 22.07 -7.07 -2.89
CA LYS A 84 22.52 -8.37 -2.37
C LYS A 84 21.60 -9.51 -2.81
N THR A 85 20.29 -9.31 -2.71
CA THR A 85 19.29 -10.26 -3.21
C THR A 85 19.39 -10.40 -4.73
N GLY A 86 19.41 -9.27 -5.44
CA GLY A 86 19.38 -9.24 -6.88
C GLY A 86 20.65 -9.80 -7.53
N SER A 87 21.84 -9.54 -6.96
CA SER A 87 23.10 -10.05 -7.51
C SER A 87 23.17 -11.58 -7.52
N SER A 88 22.64 -12.25 -6.50
CA SER A 88 22.60 -13.72 -6.46
C SER A 88 21.79 -14.28 -7.63
N ILE A 89 20.66 -13.65 -7.96
CA ILE A 89 19.79 -14.07 -9.05
C ILE A 89 20.36 -13.64 -10.41
N THR A 90 20.85 -12.40 -10.52
CA THR A 90 21.31 -11.87 -11.81
C THR A 90 22.63 -12.47 -12.29
N ASN A 91 23.48 -12.97 -11.39
CA ASN A 91 24.71 -13.65 -11.74
C ASN A 91 24.46 -14.96 -12.51
N VAL A 92 23.33 -15.62 -12.32
CA VAL A 92 22.95 -16.81 -13.08
C VAL A 92 22.87 -16.51 -14.59
N PHE A 93 22.49 -15.27 -14.96
CA PHE A 93 22.36 -14.85 -16.36
C PHE A 93 23.69 -14.42 -17.02
N THR A 94 24.82 -14.57 -16.35
CA THR A 94 26.15 -14.26 -16.95
C THR A 94 26.63 -15.35 -17.88
N GLY A 95 26.01 -16.54 -17.88
CA GLY A 95 26.28 -17.63 -18.81
C GLY A 95 25.71 -17.35 -20.21
N THR A 96 26.15 -18.17 -21.20
CA THR A 96 25.81 -17.99 -22.61
C THR A 96 24.70 -18.92 -23.11
N LYS A 97 24.22 -19.86 -22.30
CA LYS A 97 23.23 -20.88 -22.70
C LYS A 97 21.97 -20.81 -21.88
N ILE A 98 20.83 -21.01 -22.56
CA ILE A 98 19.54 -21.19 -21.94
C ILE A 98 19.23 -22.70 -22.00
N ASP A 99 19.63 -23.41 -20.95
CA ASP A 99 19.47 -24.85 -20.78
C ASP A 99 18.90 -25.19 -19.41
N ASP A 100 18.74 -26.47 -19.12
CA ASP A 100 18.18 -26.92 -17.85
C ASP A 100 19.04 -26.50 -16.66
N ALA A 101 20.38 -26.42 -16.84
CA ALA A 101 21.30 -25.97 -15.80
C ALA A 101 21.02 -24.51 -15.37
N LEU A 102 20.70 -23.62 -16.31
CA LEU A 102 20.28 -22.24 -16.01
C LEU A 102 19.06 -22.22 -15.06
N TYR A 103 18.08 -23.06 -15.31
CA TYR A 103 16.85 -23.09 -14.49
C TYR A 103 17.10 -23.69 -13.11
N GLU A 104 17.99 -24.69 -12.98
CA GLU A 104 18.42 -25.25 -11.68
C GLU A 104 19.19 -24.22 -10.86
N GLU A 105 20.16 -23.51 -11.45
CA GLU A 105 20.88 -22.42 -10.78
C GLU A 105 19.96 -21.26 -10.36
N LEU A 106 18.94 -20.97 -11.20
CA LEU A 106 17.96 -19.92 -10.89
C LEU A 106 17.03 -20.34 -9.77
N GLU A 107 16.64 -21.61 -9.69
CA GLU A 107 15.87 -22.17 -8.58
C GLU A 107 16.61 -21.98 -7.26
N ASP A 108 17.88 -22.39 -7.21
CA ASP A 108 18.72 -22.23 -6.02
C ASP A 108 18.87 -20.76 -5.62
N ALA A 109 19.11 -19.87 -6.59
CA ALA A 109 19.26 -18.45 -6.34
C ALA A 109 17.96 -17.80 -5.78
N LEU A 110 16.80 -18.19 -6.29
CA LEU A 110 15.49 -17.72 -5.81
C LEU A 110 15.20 -18.24 -4.40
N LEU A 111 15.50 -19.50 -4.12
CA LEU A 111 15.36 -20.07 -2.77
C LEU A 111 16.26 -19.39 -1.75
N MET A 112 17.53 -19.11 -2.12
CA MET A 112 18.47 -18.35 -1.29
C MET A 112 18.03 -16.90 -1.05
N ALA A 113 17.26 -16.32 -1.96
CA ALA A 113 16.67 -15.01 -1.82
C ALA A 113 15.40 -14.99 -0.91
N ASP A 114 15.06 -16.12 -0.28
CA ASP A 114 13.84 -16.31 0.53
C ASP A 114 12.51 -16.14 -0.25
N THR A 115 12.52 -16.43 -1.55
CA THR A 115 11.31 -16.43 -2.40
C THR A 115 10.32 -17.51 -1.95
N GLY A 116 10.81 -18.57 -1.31
CA GLY A 116 10.01 -19.73 -0.89
C GLY A 116 9.72 -20.70 -2.03
N VAL A 117 9.51 -21.98 -1.69
CA VAL A 117 9.38 -23.06 -2.67
C VAL A 117 8.24 -22.80 -3.67
N LYS A 118 7.04 -22.49 -3.17
CA LYS A 118 5.85 -22.32 -4.03
C LYS A 118 5.97 -21.17 -5.01
N ALA A 119 6.51 -20.03 -4.56
CA ALA A 119 6.70 -18.87 -5.44
C ALA A 119 7.85 -19.11 -6.43
N THR A 120 8.92 -19.80 -6.04
CA THR A 120 10.01 -20.22 -6.92
C THR A 120 9.50 -21.12 -8.03
N GLU A 121 8.76 -22.20 -7.70
CA GLU A 121 8.16 -23.09 -8.68
C GLU A 121 7.22 -22.34 -9.65
N ALA A 122 6.36 -21.47 -9.14
CA ALA A 122 5.44 -20.67 -9.95
C ALA A 122 6.19 -19.73 -10.92
N LEU A 123 7.22 -19.04 -10.43
CA LEU A 123 8.04 -18.12 -11.25
C LEU A 123 8.81 -18.88 -12.34
N LEU A 124 9.41 -20.04 -12.03
CA LEU A 124 10.14 -20.85 -12.99
C LEU A 124 9.21 -21.46 -14.03
N HIS A 125 8.04 -21.93 -13.64
CA HIS A 125 7.04 -22.44 -14.57
C HIS A 125 6.58 -21.35 -15.55
N ASP A 126 6.24 -20.16 -15.04
CA ASP A 126 5.86 -19.02 -15.84
C ASP A 126 7.01 -18.54 -16.74
N LEU A 127 8.24 -18.50 -16.22
CA LEU A 127 9.42 -18.14 -17.01
C LEU A 127 9.65 -19.09 -18.19
N LYS A 128 9.60 -20.41 -17.97
CA LYS A 128 9.74 -21.41 -19.05
C LYS A 128 8.69 -21.21 -20.14
N ARG A 129 7.45 -20.93 -19.76
CA ARG A 129 6.37 -20.61 -20.70
C ARG A 129 6.69 -19.34 -21.51
N ARG A 130 7.06 -18.23 -20.84
CA ARG A 130 7.39 -16.93 -21.48
C ARG A 130 8.57 -17.05 -22.42
N VAL A 131 9.63 -17.76 -22.02
CA VAL A 131 10.81 -18.01 -22.86
C VAL A 131 10.43 -18.74 -24.14
N LYS A 132 9.59 -19.76 -24.04
CA LYS A 132 9.08 -20.51 -25.21
C LYS A 132 8.22 -19.64 -26.14
N GLU A 133 7.30 -18.86 -25.57
CA GLU A 133 6.42 -17.97 -26.33
C GLU A 133 7.21 -16.85 -27.04
N ALA A 134 8.15 -16.23 -26.34
CA ALA A 134 8.99 -15.17 -26.88
C ALA A 134 10.10 -15.68 -27.78
N LYS A 135 10.35 -17.00 -27.83
CA LYS A 135 11.50 -17.62 -28.49
C LYS A 135 12.81 -16.97 -28.07
N ALA A 136 12.95 -16.64 -26.79
CA ALA A 136 14.12 -15.95 -26.27
C ALA A 136 15.33 -16.88 -26.32
N THR A 137 16.42 -16.39 -26.89
CA THR A 137 17.71 -17.11 -27.03
C THR A 137 18.86 -16.41 -26.32
N ASP A 138 18.60 -15.22 -25.76
CA ASP A 138 19.57 -14.39 -25.08
C ASP A 138 19.28 -14.35 -23.55
N PRO A 139 20.29 -14.58 -22.69
CA PRO A 139 20.11 -14.52 -21.22
C PRO A 139 19.55 -13.19 -20.72
N ALA A 140 19.90 -12.05 -21.35
CA ALA A 140 19.33 -10.76 -20.98
C ALA A 140 17.83 -10.68 -21.24
N ALA A 141 17.35 -11.27 -22.34
CA ALA A 141 15.94 -11.39 -22.64
C ALA A 141 15.22 -12.27 -21.59
N VAL A 142 15.82 -13.41 -21.21
CA VAL A 142 15.28 -14.30 -20.17
C VAL A 142 15.19 -13.59 -18.82
N LYS A 143 16.22 -12.82 -18.45
CA LYS A 143 16.21 -11.98 -17.24
C LYS A 143 15.06 -10.97 -17.26
N ALA A 144 14.82 -10.31 -18.39
CA ALA A 144 13.72 -9.35 -18.54
C ALA A 144 12.34 -10.05 -18.41
N LEU A 145 12.19 -11.27 -18.95
CA LEU A 145 11.00 -12.08 -18.80
C LEU A 145 10.76 -12.51 -17.34
N LEU A 146 11.82 -12.84 -16.59
CA LEU A 146 11.75 -13.12 -15.17
C LEU A 146 11.27 -11.89 -14.38
N ALA A 147 11.84 -10.71 -14.68
CA ALA A 147 11.41 -9.46 -14.05
C ALA A 147 9.92 -9.15 -14.33
N GLY A 148 9.45 -9.40 -15.55
CA GLY A 148 8.04 -9.31 -15.90
C GLY A 148 7.18 -10.28 -15.10
N GLY A 149 7.57 -11.56 -15.03
CA GLY A 149 6.86 -12.58 -14.26
C GLY A 149 6.79 -12.24 -12.76
N LEU A 150 7.88 -11.73 -12.19
CA LEU A 150 7.91 -11.27 -10.80
C LEU A 150 6.98 -10.06 -10.59
N ALA A 151 6.98 -9.10 -11.51
CA ALA A 151 6.07 -7.95 -11.42
C ALA A 151 4.60 -8.40 -11.45
N ASP A 152 4.24 -9.33 -12.33
CA ASP A 152 2.88 -9.87 -12.43
C ASP A 152 2.48 -10.66 -11.16
N LEU A 153 3.40 -11.44 -10.59
CA LEU A 153 3.19 -12.15 -9.33
C LEU A 153 2.93 -11.19 -8.16
N LEU A 154 3.64 -10.06 -8.13
CA LEU A 154 3.54 -9.06 -7.07
C LEU A 154 2.36 -8.08 -7.27
N GLN A 155 1.80 -7.99 -8.47
CA GLN A 155 0.72 -7.04 -8.81
C GLN A 155 -0.48 -7.10 -7.84
N PRO A 156 -0.96 -8.27 -7.37
CA PRO A 156 -2.05 -8.35 -6.40
C PRO A 156 -1.74 -7.71 -5.04
N LEU A 157 -0.46 -7.50 -4.70
CA LEU A 157 -0.04 -6.82 -3.47
C LEU A 157 -0.09 -5.30 -3.59
N GLU A 158 -0.20 -4.75 -4.80
CA GLU A 158 -0.22 -3.31 -5.03
C GLU A 158 -1.60 -2.74 -4.70
N LYS A 159 -1.67 -1.95 -3.64
CA LYS A 159 -2.89 -1.27 -3.21
C LYS A 159 -2.53 0.03 -2.51
N SER A 160 -3.33 1.05 -2.73
CA SER A 160 -3.21 2.33 -2.06
C SER A 160 -4.17 2.42 -0.87
N ILE A 161 -3.72 3.07 0.19
CA ILE A 161 -4.59 3.39 1.32
C ILE A 161 -5.57 4.50 0.91
N VAL A 162 -6.83 4.35 1.34
CA VAL A 162 -7.90 5.33 1.03
C VAL A 162 -8.22 6.11 2.28
N ILE A 163 -8.06 7.43 2.22
CA ILE A 163 -8.44 8.36 3.30
C ILE A 163 -9.67 9.17 2.85
N GLY A 164 -10.55 9.48 3.81
CA GLY A 164 -11.76 10.28 3.59
C GLY A 164 -13.02 9.47 3.29
N ALA A 165 -12.93 8.14 3.16
CA ALA A 165 -14.11 7.27 3.17
C ALA A 165 -14.75 7.20 4.56
N HIS A 166 -13.96 7.42 5.60
CA HIS A 166 -14.35 7.47 7.00
C HIS A 166 -13.74 8.69 7.68
N GLN A 167 -14.40 9.25 8.69
CA GLN A 167 -13.91 10.43 9.41
C GLN A 167 -14.04 10.23 10.94
N PRO A 168 -12.91 9.89 11.57
CA PRO A 168 -11.58 9.62 11.03
C PRO A 168 -11.45 8.23 10.38
N THR A 169 -10.51 8.08 9.45
CA THR A 169 -10.00 6.75 9.09
C THR A 169 -9.13 6.24 10.22
N VAL A 170 -9.52 5.16 10.88
CA VAL A 170 -8.79 4.58 12.00
C VAL A 170 -7.87 3.46 11.49
N ILE A 171 -6.58 3.60 11.72
CA ILE A 171 -5.54 2.67 11.28
C ILE A 171 -4.84 2.09 12.51
N MET A 172 -5.02 0.80 12.74
CA MET A 172 -4.32 0.05 13.79
C MET A 172 -3.02 -0.52 13.22
N VAL A 173 -1.88 -0.23 13.86
CA VAL A 173 -0.57 -0.69 13.41
C VAL A 173 -0.02 -1.73 14.38
N ALA A 174 0.18 -2.95 13.89
CA ALA A 174 0.69 -4.10 14.63
C ALA A 174 2.07 -4.53 14.11
N GLY A 175 2.74 -5.44 14.84
CA GLY A 175 4.02 -6.02 14.45
C GLY A 175 4.91 -6.29 15.65
N VAL A 176 5.94 -7.14 15.46
CA VAL A 176 6.89 -7.49 16.52
C VAL A 176 7.82 -6.34 16.87
N ASN A 177 8.50 -6.43 18.03
CA ASN A 177 9.52 -5.46 18.37
C ASN A 177 10.68 -5.49 17.37
N GLY A 178 11.21 -4.32 17.07
CA GLY A 178 12.31 -4.17 16.12
C GLY A 178 11.87 -4.17 14.65
N ALA A 179 10.61 -4.48 14.33
CA ALA A 179 10.10 -4.40 12.96
C ALA A 179 10.00 -2.96 12.42
N GLY A 180 10.12 -1.94 13.27
CA GLY A 180 10.06 -0.53 12.85
C GLY A 180 8.68 0.11 12.93
N LYS A 181 7.75 -0.40 13.78
CA LYS A 181 6.39 0.15 13.93
C LYS A 181 6.35 1.65 14.20
N THR A 182 6.90 2.08 15.34
CA THR A 182 6.86 3.49 15.77
C THR A 182 7.53 4.42 14.75
N THR A 183 8.64 3.97 14.15
CA THR A 183 9.31 4.71 13.06
C THR A 183 8.43 4.79 11.81
N SER A 184 7.78 3.69 11.42
CA SER A 184 6.87 3.68 10.27
C SER A 184 5.65 4.57 10.50
N ILE A 185 5.08 4.56 11.71
CA ILE A 185 3.99 5.46 12.09
C ILE A 185 4.44 6.92 11.98
N GLY A 186 5.63 7.26 12.50
CA GLY A 186 6.17 8.62 12.38
C GLY A 186 6.35 9.09 10.94
N LYS A 187 6.87 8.22 10.06
CA LYS A 187 7.02 8.49 8.62
C LYS A 187 5.67 8.60 7.92
N LEU A 188 4.74 7.70 8.24
CA LEU A 188 3.37 7.73 7.70
C LEU A 188 2.63 8.99 8.14
N THR A 189 2.81 9.42 9.41
CA THR A 189 2.26 10.69 9.92
C THR A 189 2.74 11.87 9.09
N LYS A 190 4.05 11.93 8.80
CA LYS A 190 4.61 12.98 7.93
C LYS A 190 4.04 12.90 6.52
N TYR A 191 3.99 11.70 5.95
CA TYR A 191 3.42 11.49 4.62
C TYR A 191 1.97 11.97 4.54
N LEU A 192 1.14 11.65 5.54
CA LEU A 192 -0.25 12.09 5.63
C LEU A 192 -0.36 13.62 5.79
N ALA A 193 0.46 14.20 6.67
CA ALA A 193 0.49 15.65 6.91
C ALA A 193 0.92 16.42 5.63
N ASP A 194 1.88 15.91 4.86
CA ASP A 194 2.29 16.50 3.59
C ASP A 194 1.19 16.44 2.50
N HIS A 195 0.16 15.63 2.74
CA HIS A 195 -1.03 15.53 1.89
C HIS A 195 -2.27 16.19 2.55
N ASP A 196 -2.03 17.18 3.42
CA ASP A 196 -3.06 17.98 4.09
C ASP A 196 -4.02 17.18 4.96
N GLN A 197 -3.62 15.99 5.44
CA GLN A 197 -4.44 15.18 6.34
C GLN A 197 -4.19 15.54 7.81
N GLN A 198 -5.26 15.77 8.55
CA GLN A 198 -5.19 16.00 10.00
C GLN A 198 -5.09 14.67 10.74
N VAL A 199 -3.92 14.41 11.32
CA VAL A 199 -3.61 13.15 11.99
C VAL A 199 -3.69 13.31 13.50
N LEU A 200 -4.17 12.27 14.20
CA LEU A 200 -4.04 12.09 15.63
C LEU A 200 -3.36 10.76 15.92
N LEU A 201 -2.36 10.76 16.81
CA LEU A 201 -1.63 9.56 17.21
C LEU A 201 -2.17 9.01 18.54
N ALA A 202 -2.25 7.69 18.65
CA ALA A 202 -2.56 6.97 19.88
C ALA A 202 -1.33 6.16 20.32
N ALA A 203 -0.75 6.49 21.48
CA ALA A 203 0.39 5.78 22.05
C ALA A 203 -0.08 4.56 22.87
N ALA A 204 -0.57 3.51 22.16
CA ALA A 204 -1.06 2.31 22.81
C ALA A 204 0.03 1.25 23.10
N ASP A 205 1.32 1.51 22.82
CA ASP A 205 2.45 0.76 23.42
C ASP A 205 2.77 1.35 24.80
N THR A 206 1.86 1.16 25.75
CA THR A 206 1.96 1.73 27.10
C THR A 206 2.99 1.04 27.98
N PHE A 207 3.45 -0.15 27.59
CA PHE A 207 4.45 -0.94 28.32
C PHE A 207 5.88 -0.43 28.14
N ARG A 208 6.13 0.41 27.11
CA ARG A 208 7.45 0.88 26.75
C ARG A 208 7.51 2.41 26.80
N ALA A 209 8.10 2.95 27.87
CA ALA A 209 8.30 4.40 28.01
C ALA A 209 9.02 5.01 26.80
N ALA A 210 10.10 4.36 26.33
CA ALA A 210 10.86 4.83 25.17
C ALA A 210 10.04 4.85 23.86
N ALA A 211 9.08 3.92 23.66
CA ALA A 211 8.23 3.94 22.48
C ALA A 211 7.26 5.13 22.52
N ARG A 212 6.68 5.40 23.68
CA ARG A 212 5.81 6.55 23.90
C ARG A 212 6.56 7.87 23.69
N GLU A 213 7.77 8.00 24.26
CA GLU A 213 8.64 9.17 24.06
C GLU A 213 9.01 9.36 22.59
N GLN A 214 9.40 8.28 21.90
CA GLN A 214 9.71 8.30 20.47
C GLN A 214 8.50 8.76 19.64
N LEU A 215 7.30 8.24 19.93
CA LEU A 215 6.07 8.66 19.25
C LEU A 215 5.74 10.13 19.53
N GLY A 216 5.99 10.61 20.77
CA GLY A 216 5.87 12.01 21.14
C GLY A 216 6.80 12.93 20.35
N VAL A 217 8.05 12.50 20.12
CA VAL A 217 9.00 13.22 19.24
C VAL A 217 8.46 13.32 17.82
N TRP A 218 7.89 12.25 17.28
CA TRP A 218 7.27 12.27 15.96
C TRP A 218 6.03 13.18 15.92
N ALA A 219 5.20 13.17 16.96
CA ALA A 219 4.06 14.07 17.08
C ALA A 219 4.49 15.53 17.03
N THR A 220 5.51 15.89 17.81
CA THR A 220 6.06 17.26 17.86
C THR A 220 6.66 17.69 16.52
N ARG A 221 7.45 16.81 15.87
CA ARG A 221 8.08 17.09 14.57
C ARG A 221 7.06 17.32 13.45
N ASN A 222 5.95 16.62 13.50
CA ASN A 222 4.90 16.71 12.48
C ASN A 222 3.77 17.68 12.89
N THR A 223 3.86 18.31 14.04
CA THR A 223 2.83 19.23 14.58
C THR A 223 1.45 18.55 14.65
N VAL A 224 1.41 17.28 15.08
CA VAL A 224 0.18 16.51 15.26
C VAL A 224 -0.11 16.22 16.72
N GLU A 225 -1.37 16.01 17.03
CA GLU A 225 -1.81 15.68 18.38
C GLU A 225 -1.54 14.20 18.71
N ILE A 226 -1.29 13.93 19.99
CA ILE A 226 -1.09 12.59 20.52
C ILE A 226 -1.96 12.35 21.76
N VAL A 227 -2.61 11.20 21.82
CA VAL A 227 -3.27 10.68 23.03
C VAL A 227 -2.35 9.63 23.64
N SER A 228 -1.94 9.85 24.88
CA SER A 228 -1.05 8.95 25.63
C SER A 228 -1.39 8.96 27.10
N GLN A 229 -1.22 7.81 27.75
CA GLN A 229 -1.37 7.68 29.21
C GLN A 229 -0.24 6.80 29.74
N GLU A 230 0.51 7.28 30.72
CA GLU A 230 1.57 6.51 31.35
C GLU A 230 0.99 5.36 32.18
N GLY A 231 1.46 4.12 31.93
CA GLY A 231 0.95 2.94 32.63
C GLY A 231 -0.53 2.64 32.38
N GLY A 232 -1.16 3.31 31.41
CA GLY A 232 -2.56 3.11 31.06
C GLY A 232 -2.82 1.78 30.32
N ASP A 233 -4.09 1.37 30.31
CA ASP A 233 -4.55 0.24 29.49
C ASP A 233 -4.44 0.62 27.99
N PRO A 234 -3.68 -0.12 27.16
CA PRO A 234 -3.59 0.12 25.72
C PRO A 234 -4.94 0.26 25.01
N ALA A 235 -5.92 -0.52 25.43
CA ALA A 235 -7.27 -0.49 24.88
C ALA A 235 -8.01 0.81 25.24
N ALA A 236 -7.83 1.33 26.47
CA ALA A 236 -8.42 2.60 26.88
C ALA A 236 -7.82 3.78 26.10
N VAL A 237 -6.48 3.81 25.96
CA VAL A 237 -5.79 4.84 25.15
C VAL A 237 -6.30 4.82 23.70
N SER A 238 -6.51 3.63 23.13
CA SER A 238 -7.02 3.48 21.77
C SER A 238 -8.47 3.99 21.63
N PHE A 239 -9.32 3.69 22.62
CA PHE A 239 -10.72 4.17 22.68
C PHE A 239 -10.75 5.71 22.74
N ASP A 240 -9.98 6.29 23.66
CA ASP A 240 -9.92 7.73 23.87
C ASP A 240 -9.41 8.46 22.62
N ALA A 241 -8.41 7.89 21.93
CA ALA A 241 -7.88 8.46 20.70
C ALA A 241 -8.91 8.46 19.56
N VAL A 242 -9.65 7.37 19.37
CA VAL A 242 -10.71 7.30 18.35
C VAL A 242 -11.82 8.29 18.67
N THR A 243 -12.25 8.34 19.92
CA THR A 243 -13.29 9.28 20.40
C THR A 243 -12.83 10.73 20.22
N ALA A 244 -11.58 11.05 20.60
CA ALA A 244 -11.00 12.37 20.43
C ALA A 244 -10.85 12.73 18.93
N GLY A 245 -10.44 11.79 18.10
CA GLY A 245 -10.33 11.98 16.65
C GLY A 245 -11.66 12.36 16.02
N LYS A 246 -12.73 11.67 16.38
CA LYS A 246 -14.11 12.01 15.94
C LYS A 246 -14.53 13.39 16.43
N ALA A 247 -14.37 13.67 17.71
CA ALA A 247 -14.79 14.93 18.31
C ALA A 247 -14.03 16.16 17.75
N ARG A 248 -12.77 15.96 17.32
CA ARG A 248 -11.90 17.01 16.78
C ARG A 248 -11.90 17.07 15.26
N GLY A 249 -12.71 16.27 14.58
CA GLY A 249 -12.81 16.24 13.12
C GLY A 249 -11.50 15.85 12.42
N LYS A 250 -10.72 14.93 13.02
CA LYS A 250 -9.48 14.44 12.39
C LYS A 250 -9.77 13.57 11.18
N ASP A 251 -8.87 13.58 10.21
CA ASP A 251 -8.99 12.74 9.01
C ASP A 251 -8.49 11.32 9.29
N VAL A 252 -7.45 11.19 10.13
CA VAL A 252 -6.80 9.92 10.43
C VAL A 252 -6.47 9.79 11.91
N VAL A 253 -6.72 8.60 12.47
CA VAL A 253 -6.20 8.18 13.78
C VAL A 253 -5.26 6.99 13.56
N LEU A 254 -3.98 7.15 13.94
CA LEU A 254 -2.97 6.09 13.90
C LEU A 254 -2.74 5.53 15.30
N VAL A 255 -2.96 4.22 15.47
CA VAL A 255 -2.81 3.54 16.77
C VAL A 255 -1.53 2.72 16.78
N ASP A 256 -0.51 3.18 17.54
CA ASP A 256 0.75 2.44 17.78
C ASP A 256 0.54 1.42 18.89
N THR A 257 0.70 0.13 18.59
CA THR A 257 0.47 -0.97 19.53
C THR A 257 1.77 -1.60 20.01
N ALA A 258 1.72 -2.31 21.14
CA ALA A 258 2.85 -3.10 21.62
C ALA A 258 3.28 -4.15 20.59
N GLY A 259 4.57 -4.44 20.54
CA GLY A 259 5.15 -5.50 19.69
C GLY A 259 5.67 -6.67 20.51
N ARG A 260 5.60 -6.62 21.84
CA ARG A 260 6.10 -7.64 22.75
C ARG A 260 5.24 -7.70 24.00
N LEU A 261 4.83 -8.90 24.34
CA LEU A 261 4.31 -9.30 25.63
C LEU A 261 5.01 -10.61 26.05
N PRO A 262 4.83 -11.10 27.27
CA PRO A 262 5.55 -12.30 27.75
C PRO A 262 5.49 -13.49 26.81
N THR A 263 4.38 -13.65 26.09
CA THR A 263 4.23 -14.70 25.07
C THR A 263 3.56 -14.11 23.81
N GLN A 264 3.73 -14.80 22.67
CA GLN A 264 3.03 -14.46 21.43
C GLN A 264 1.50 -14.52 21.62
N LEU A 265 1.01 -15.49 22.40
CA LEU A 265 -0.42 -15.60 22.71
C LEU A 265 -0.94 -14.35 23.43
N HIS A 266 -0.24 -13.87 24.45
CA HIS A 266 -0.61 -12.66 25.17
C HIS A 266 -0.62 -11.43 24.25
N LEU A 267 0.37 -11.33 23.35
CA LEU A 267 0.40 -10.26 22.35
C LEU A 267 -0.84 -10.28 21.47
N MET A 268 -1.20 -11.45 20.92
CA MET A 268 -2.38 -11.56 20.05
C MET A 268 -3.68 -11.25 20.80
N GLN A 269 -3.81 -11.71 22.04
CA GLN A 269 -4.98 -11.41 22.89
C GLN A 269 -5.11 -9.92 23.17
N GLU A 270 -4.00 -9.22 23.46
CA GLU A 270 -3.99 -7.78 23.69
C GLU A 270 -4.37 -7.01 22.43
N LEU A 271 -3.80 -7.37 21.28
CA LEU A 271 -4.12 -6.75 20.00
C LEU A 271 -5.60 -6.95 19.62
N GLN A 272 -6.15 -8.15 19.86
CA GLN A 272 -7.58 -8.43 19.66
C GLN A 272 -8.45 -7.61 20.62
N LYS A 273 -8.01 -7.39 21.86
CA LYS A 273 -8.69 -6.54 22.84
C LYS A 273 -8.73 -5.09 22.35
N ILE A 274 -7.59 -4.55 21.89
CA ILE A 274 -7.49 -3.21 21.32
C ILE A 274 -8.45 -3.08 20.13
N LYS A 275 -8.42 -4.02 19.18
CA LYS A 275 -9.31 -4.02 18.01
C LYS A 275 -10.78 -3.96 18.41
N ARG A 276 -11.21 -4.82 19.36
CA ARG A 276 -12.60 -4.83 19.86
C ARG A 276 -13.00 -3.52 20.52
N VAL A 277 -12.08 -2.88 21.24
CA VAL A 277 -12.36 -1.61 21.93
C VAL A 277 -12.42 -0.44 20.95
N ILE A 278 -11.56 -0.43 19.90
CA ILE A 278 -11.69 0.50 18.78
C ILE A 278 -13.07 0.39 18.12
N THR A 279 -13.56 -0.84 17.88
CA THR A 279 -14.91 -1.07 17.31
C THR A 279 -16.02 -0.56 18.25
N LYS A 280 -15.82 -0.52 19.58
CA LYS A 280 -16.78 0.09 20.49
C LYS A 280 -16.80 1.62 20.40
N ALA A 281 -15.67 2.25 20.10
CA ALA A 281 -15.59 3.70 19.90
C ALA A 281 -16.18 4.12 18.53
N ASP A 282 -16.00 3.28 17.52
CA ASP A 282 -16.58 3.44 16.19
C ASP A 282 -16.90 2.07 15.59
N GLY A 283 -18.21 1.79 15.37
CA GLY A 283 -18.71 0.48 14.93
C GLY A 283 -18.11 -0.04 13.61
N SER A 284 -17.57 0.85 12.77
CA SER A 284 -16.89 0.49 11.51
C SER A 284 -15.38 0.35 11.62
N ALA A 285 -14.78 0.85 12.72
CA ALA A 285 -13.33 0.85 12.93
C ALA A 285 -12.82 -0.43 13.63
N PRO A 286 -11.52 -0.77 13.50
CA PRO A 286 -10.52 -0.09 12.67
C PRO A 286 -10.78 -0.34 11.19
N HIS A 287 -10.61 0.72 10.36
CA HIS A 287 -10.81 0.63 8.91
C HIS A 287 -9.64 -0.03 8.22
N GLU A 288 -8.44 0.13 8.80
CA GLU A 288 -7.23 -0.55 8.36
C GLU A 288 -6.51 -1.19 9.55
N VAL A 289 -6.02 -2.41 9.34
CA VAL A 289 -5.15 -3.14 10.27
C VAL A 289 -3.85 -3.46 9.53
N LEU A 290 -2.81 -2.69 9.82
CA LEU A 290 -1.52 -2.79 9.14
C LEU A 290 -0.54 -3.59 9.99
N LEU A 291 0.16 -4.54 9.37
CA LEU A 291 1.29 -5.22 9.98
C LEU A 291 2.59 -4.65 9.45
N VAL A 292 3.47 -4.23 10.35
CA VAL A 292 4.85 -3.86 10.02
C VAL A 292 5.74 -5.09 10.13
N ILE A 293 6.40 -5.45 9.03
CA ILE A 293 7.34 -6.57 8.95
C ILE A 293 8.73 -6.10 8.57
N ASP A 294 9.73 -6.79 9.08
CA ASP A 294 11.14 -6.58 8.75
C ASP A 294 11.54 -7.46 7.56
N GLY A 295 11.88 -6.84 6.43
CA GLY A 295 12.27 -7.52 5.19
C GLY A 295 13.52 -8.39 5.31
N ASN A 296 14.36 -8.18 6.35
CA ASN A 296 15.52 -9.01 6.61
C ASN A 296 15.18 -10.37 7.25
N THR A 297 13.95 -10.56 7.75
CA THR A 297 13.56 -11.80 8.44
C THR A 297 13.15 -12.92 7.49
N GLY A 298 13.02 -12.63 6.20
CA GLY A 298 12.74 -13.62 5.15
C GLY A 298 11.47 -14.43 5.43
N GLN A 299 11.53 -15.77 5.35
CA GLN A 299 10.38 -16.65 5.59
C GLN A 299 9.71 -16.45 6.97
N ASN A 300 10.44 -15.97 7.98
CA ASN A 300 9.84 -15.63 9.27
C ASN A 300 8.83 -14.48 9.15
N ALA A 301 9.04 -13.53 8.21
CA ALA A 301 8.05 -12.49 7.94
C ALA A 301 6.74 -13.08 7.40
N LEU A 302 6.80 -14.07 6.49
CA LEU A 302 5.60 -14.77 6.01
C LEU A 302 4.86 -15.49 7.16
N HIS A 303 5.58 -16.12 8.08
CA HIS A 303 4.96 -16.74 9.27
C HIS A 303 4.27 -15.69 10.15
N GLN A 304 4.89 -14.51 10.34
CA GLN A 304 4.27 -13.41 11.06
C GLN A 304 3.00 -12.93 10.33
N VAL A 305 3.05 -12.72 9.01
CA VAL A 305 1.87 -12.32 8.22
C VAL A 305 0.71 -13.30 8.44
N LYS A 306 0.96 -14.61 8.36
CA LYS A 306 -0.07 -15.65 8.58
C LYS A 306 -0.66 -15.58 9.99
N ALA A 307 0.19 -15.53 11.02
CA ALA A 307 -0.25 -15.52 12.41
C ALA A 307 -1.02 -14.25 12.80
N PHE A 308 -0.54 -13.08 12.34
CA PHE A 308 -1.22 -11.82 12.62
C PHE A 308 -2.52 -11.67 11.82
N ASP A 309 -2.57 -12.18 10.58
CA ASP A 309 -3.79 -12.17 9.78
C ASP A 309 -4.88 -13.06 10.39
N GLU A 310 -4.51 -14.26 10.84
CA GLU A 310 -5.45 -15.15 11.55
C GLU A 310 -6.02 -14.51 12.82
N ALA A 311 -5.19 -13.78 13.57
CA ALA A 311 -5.62 -13.13 14.82
C ALA A 311 -6.40 -11.84 14.60
N LEU A 312 -6.08 -11.05 13.59
CA LEU A 312 -6.54 -9.67 13.46
C LEU A 312 -7.31 -9.39 12.16
N GLY A 313 -7.15 -10.21 11.12
CA GLY A 313 -7.66 -9.89 9.79
C GLY A 313 -6.96 -8.65 9.22
N LEU A 314 -5.76 -8.85 8.71
CA LEU A 314 -4.93 -7.77 8.17
C LEU A 314 -5.55 -7.19 6.89
N THR A 315 -5.43 -5.88 6.72
CA THR A 315 -5.83 -5.19 5.51
C THR A 315 -4.65 -4.77 4.65
N GLY A 316 -3.46 -4.66 5.26
CA GLY A 316 -2.25 -4.27 4.56
C GLY A 316 -0.96 -4.48 5.34
N LEU A 317 0.16 -4.36 4.63
CA LEU A 317 1.51 -4.51 5.14
C LEU A 317 2.32 -3.22 4.95
N ILE A 318 3.25 -2.99 5.87
CA ILE A 318 4.38 -2.08 5.71
C ILE A 318 5.64 -2.94 5.81
N VAL A 319 6.44 -2.97 4.75
CA VAL A 319 7.70 -3.73 4.72
C VAL A 319 8.86 -2.79 4.92
N THR A 320 9.65 -3.03 5.94
CA THR A 320 10.78 -2.17 6.34
C THR A 320 12.12 -2.84 6.08
N LYS A 321 13.21 -2.08 6.18
CA LYS A 321 14.59 -2.55 6.17
C LYS A 321 14.99 -3.30 4.89
N LEU A 322 14.47 -2.85 3.76
CA LEU A 322 14.89 -3.38 2.47
C LEU A 322 16.27 -2.85 2.02
N ASP A 323 16.88 -1.97 2.82
CA ASP A 323 18.20 -1.40 2.63
C ASP A 323 19.31 -2.40 3.03
N GLY A 324 19.71 -3.24 2.11
CA GLY A 324 20.81 -4.20 2.32
C GLY A 324 20.39 -5.62 2.65
N THR A 325 19.13 -5.96 2.43
CA THR A 325 18.63 -7.32 2.62
C THR A 325 19.17 -8.30 1.54
N ALA A 326 19.45 -9.54 1.96
CA ALA A 326 19.65 -10.67 1.06
C ALA A 326 18.36 -11.50 0.85
N LYS A 327 17.25 -11.09 1.47
CA LYS A 327 16.00 -11.84 1.56
C LYS A 327 14.81 -11.12 0.93
N GLY A 328 15.08 -10.26 -0.06
CA GLY A 328 14.05 -9.47 -0.74
C GLY A 328 12.99 -10.28 -1.49
N GLY A 329 13.26 -11.57 -1.74
CA GLY A 329 12.30 -12.50 -2.35
C GLY A 329 11.07 -12.81 -1.50
N VAL A 330 11.08 -12.48 -0.20
CA VAL A 330 9.94 -12.76 0.70
C VAL A 330 8.62 -12.17 0.23
N LEU A 331 8.63 -11.04 -0.51
CA LEU A 331 7.40 -10.49 -1.07
C LEU A 331 6.76 -11.43 -2.11
N ALA A 332 7.55 -12.16 -2.88
CA ALA A 332 7.04 -13.20 -3.77
C ALA A 332 6.38 -14.36 -3.01
N ALA A 333 6.99 -14.78 -1.88
CA ALA A 333 6.40 -15.77 -1.00
C ALA A 333 5.05 -15.31 -0.43
N ILE A 334 4.96 -14.04 0.01
CA ILE A 334 3.72 -13.43 0.51
C ILE A 334 2.67 -13.38 -0.60
N ALA A 335 3.03 -12.94 -1.81
CA ALA A 335 2.13 -12.88 -2.95
C ALA A 335 1.53 -14.25 -3.30
N GLN A 336 2.35 -15.30 -3.25
CA GLN A 336 1.94 -16.65 -3.61
C GLN A 336 1.13 -17.35 -2.52
N GLU A 337 1.47 -17.13 -1.25
CA GLU A 337 0.90 -17.93 -0.15
C GLU A 337 -0.15 -17.20 0.68
N LYS A 338 -0.02 -15.90 0.83
CA LYS A 338 -0.92 -15.07 1.64
C LYS A 338 -0.94 -13.64 1.10
N PRO A 339 -1.64 -13.37 -0.01
CA PRO A 339 -1.58 -12.10 -0.74
C PRO A 339 -2.29 -10.97 0.03
N ILE A 340 -1.65 -10.50 1.11
CA ILE A 340 -2.06 -9.29 1.83
C ILE A 340 -1.43 -8.09 1.12
N PRO A 341 -2.20 -7.04 0.79
CA PRO A 341 -1.67 -5.84 0.13
C PRO A 341 -0.49 -5.22 0.86
N VAL A 342 0.51 -4.77 0.12
CA VAL A 342 1.64 -3.97 0.64
C VAL A 342 1.36 -2.51 0.31
N TYR A 343 1.11 -1.70 1.33
CA TYR A 343 0.85 -0.27 1.11
C TYR A 343 2.14 0.53 0.99
N PHE A 344 3.11 0.21 1.85
CA PHE A 344 4.37 0.97 1.91
C PHE A 344 5.58 0.04 2.04
N ILE A 345 6.69 0.50 1.48
CA ILE A 345 8.02 -0.11 1.69
C ILE A 345 9.03 0.94 2.16
N GLY A 346 9.91 0.52 3.07
CA GLY A 346 10.94 1.35 3.68
C GLY A 346 12.35 0.88 3.31
N VAL A 347 13.18 1.81 2.88
CA VAL A 347 14.54 1.57 2.39
C VAL A 347 15.61 2.38 3.14
N GLY A 348 15.36 2.71 4.39
CA GLY A 348 16.30 3.46 5.23
C GLY A 348 15.63 4.18 6.38
N GLU A 349 16.38 5.04 7.08
CA GLU A 349 15.97 5.70 8.33
C GLU A 349 15.27 7.05 8.11
N GLN A 350 15.47 7.70 6.97
CA GLN A 350 14.93 9.03 6.72
C GLN A 350 13.43 8.98 6.44
N VAL A 351 12.75 10.11 6.61
CA VAL A 351 11.29 10.22 6.44
C VAL A 351 10.88 9.82 5.03
N GLN A 352 11.57 10.33 4.02
CA GLN A 352 11.33 10.06 2.60
C GLN A 352 11.68 8.62 2.18
N ASP A 353 12.26 7.80 3.07
CA ASP A 353 12.59 6.41 2.78
C ASP A 353 11.37 5.47 2.88
N LEU A 354 10.22 5.94 3.35
CA LEU A 354 8.95 5.22 3.29
C LEU A 354 8.16 5.69 2.08
N GLN A 355 7.88 4.80 1.15
CA GLN A 355 7.13 5.09 -0.08
C GLN A 355 6.08 4.03 -0.37
N THR A 356 5.11 4.37 -1.20
CA THR A 356 4.10 3.43 -1.66
C THR A 356 4.72 2.31 -2.49
N PHE A 357 4.19 1.11 -2.31
CA PHE A 357 4.64 -0.06 -3.06
C PHE A 357 4.16 -0.01 -4.51
N ASN A 358 5.07 -0.37 -5.42
CA ASN A 358 4.76 -0.63 -6.83
C ASN A 358 5.47 -1.91 -7.27
N ALA A 359 4.71 -2.86 -7.77
CA ALA A 359 5.18 -4.20 -8.12
C ALA A 359 6.25 -4.19 -9.21
N ARG A 360 6.05 -3.37 -10.26
CA ARG A 360 7.00 -3.26 -11.38
C ARG A 360 8.31 -2.60 -10.97
N GLU A 361 8.22 -1.49 -10.21
CA GLU A 361 9.42 -0.82 -9.68
C GLU A 361 10.23 -1.74 -8.77
N PHE A 362 9.55 -2.52 -7.92
CA PHE A 362 10.22 -3.48 -7.05
C PHE A 362 10.92 -4.58 -7.85
N ALA A 363 10.24 -5.19 -8.83
CA ALA A 363 10.83 -6.22 -9.68
C ALA A 363 12.02 -5.68 -10.48
N GLN A 364 11.94 -4.45 -10.99
CA GLN A 364 13.06 -3.76 -11.66
C GLN A 364 14.21 -3.45 -10.71
N ALA A 365 13.92 -3.04 -9.45
CA ALA A 365 14.96 -2.78 -8.47
C ALA A 365 15.70 -4.07 -8.06
N LEU A 366 15.00 -5.20 -8.02
CA LEU A 366 15.56 -6.49 -7.66
C LEU A 366 16.39 -7.12 -8.79
N LEU A 367 15.90 -7.07 -10.02
CA LEU A 367 16.46 -7.80 -11.17
C LEU A 367 17.03 -6.90 -12.26
N GLY A 368 16.92 -5.59 -12.11
CA GLY A 368 17.31 -4.59 -13.12
C GLY A 368 18.80 -4.28 -13.25
#